data_efe50c33251d9664df958cfec70f3291
#
_entry.id   efe50c33251d9664df958cfec70f3291
#
_cell.length_a   1.000
_cell.length_b   1.000
_cell.length_c   1.000
_cell.angle_alpha   90.00
_cell.angle_beta   90.00
_cell.angle_gamma   90.00
#
_symmetry.space_group_name_H-M   'P 1'
#
loop_
_entity.id
_entity.type
_entity.pdbx_description
1 polymer ?
#
loop_
_entity_poly.entity_id
_entity_poly.type
_entity_poly.pdbx_seq_one_letter_code
_entity_poly.pdbx_strand_id
1 'polypeptide(L)'
;MADRKLFIGLDVGGTSVKMGLFDEAGELLGKGSVPTPPLIDSAGYTAVTDGITALLGAASEQAEQVRGIGLAIPCPVPADGVIRMQANIQINAPGLQAALERHCPNAAVRFENDANAAAMGELWAGTAKGFKSFVFVTIGTGVGGGVVVDGHVVSGGVGAGGEIGHLCMNPTEERSCGCGGKGHLEQYASATGIVTSYKAACEASDTEPVELEGPSDSRSVFEAAKNGDEAAWTAIDSMCDYLGRALSMISCVVDPEVFVLGGGTSNSSDLFIDRLCASYKRYAISVCSDTPIEIASLGNDAGIYGAAYVALQAAETE
;
A
#
# COMPACT_ATOMS: atom_id res chain seq x y z
N MET A 1 29.27 22.09 8.51
CA MET A 1 28.54 21.14 7.66
C MET A 1 27.28 21.84 7.24
N ALA A 2 26.88 21.76 5.97
CA ALA A 2 25.61 22.36 5.55
C ALA A 2 24.49 21.79 6.43
N ASP A 3 23.49 22.60 6.74
CA ASP A 3 22.33 22.25 7.55
C ASP A 3 21.48 21.26 6.74
N ARG A 4 21.84 19.95 6.81
CA ARG A 4 21.18 18.87 6.06
C ARG A 4 19.76 18.74 6.59
N LYS A 5 18.79 18.89 5.73
CA LYS A 5 17.39 18.67 6.10
C LYS A 5 17.05 17.19 6.01
N LEU A 6 16.41 16.69 7.04
CA LEU A 6 16.05 15.29 7.19
C LEU A 6 14.55 15.10 7.21
N PHE A 7 14.11 13.96 6.70
CA PHE A 7 12.71 13.55 6.66
C PHE A 7 12.58 12.13 7.19
N ILE A 8 11.58 11.91 8.01
CA ILE A 8 11.30 10.58 8.60
C ILE A 8 9.98 10.07 8.05
N GLY A 9 10.02 8.86 7.51
CA GLY A 9 8.82 8.10 7.15
C GLY A 9 8.55 7.00 8.16
N LEU A 10 7.33 6.98 8.69
CA LEU A 10 6.83 5.96 9.60
C LEU A 10 5.72 5.17 8.88
N ASP A 11 5.88 3.85 8.75
CA ASP A 11 4.85 2.94 8.23
C ASP A 11 4.26 2.14 9.40
N VAL A 12 3.03 2.45 9.77
CA VAL A 12 2.35 1.90 10.95
C VAL A 12 1.57 0.65 10.56
N GLY A 13 2.23 -0.49 10.64
CA GLY A 13 1.58 -1.78 10.45
C GLY A 13 0.98 -2.35 11.74
N GLY A 14 0.22 -3.44 11.61
CA GLY A 14 -0.42 -4.10 12.75
C GLY A 14 0.56 -4.74 13.76
N THR A 15 1.78 -5.07 13.32
CA THR A 15 2.79 -5.75 14.17
C THR A 15 4.01 -4.90 14.47
N SER A 16 4.37 -3.99 13.57
CA SER A 16 5.53 -3.11 13.71
C SER A 16 5.29 -1.76 13.06
N VAL A 17 5.88 -0.72 13.65
CA VAL A 17 6.08 0.58 13.02
C VAL A 17 7.46 0.57 12.39
N LYS A 18 7.53 0.54 11.07
CA LYS A 18 8.79 0.67 10.32
C LYS A 18 9.14 2.14 10.21
N MET A 19 10.43 2.43 10.17
CA MET A 19 10.96 3.79 10.15
C MET A 19 12.06 3.92 9.11
N GLY A 20 12.04 4.99 8.34
CA GLY A 20 13.10 5.37 7.41
C GLY A 20 13.54 6.80 7.64
N LEU A 21 14.84 7.07 7.61
CA LEU A 21 15.45 8.40 7.64
C LEU A 21 15.98 8.72 6.25
N PHE A 22 15.59 9.87 5.73
CA PHE A 22 15.91 10.29 4.37
C PHE A 22 16.47 11.72 4.35
N ASP A 23 17.26 12.04 3.32
CA ASP A 23 17.59 13.41 2.96
C ASP A 23 16.58 13.97 1.93
N GLU A 24 16.76 15.23 1.53
CA GLU A 24 15.94 15.92 0.54
C GLU A 24 15.95 15.26 -0.85
N ALA A 25 17.00 14.52 -1.18
CA ALA A 25 17.12 13.82 -2.46
C ALA A 25 16.44 12.44 -2.47
N GLY A 26 15.95 11.97 -1.32
CA GLY A 26 15.35 10.64 -1.16
C GLY A 26 16.38 9.55 -0.90
N GLU A 27 17.61 9.90 -0.54
CA GLU A 27 18.60 8.92 -0.10
C GLU A 27 18.21 8.37 1.27
N LEU A 28 18.13 7.05 1.38
CA LEU A 28 17.84 6.36 2.64
C LEU A 28 19.11 6.30 3.50
N LEU A 29 19.12 7.05 4.60
CA LEU A 29 20.27 7.19 5.51
C LEU A 29 20.24 6.16 6.64
N GLY A 30 19.06 5.65 6.99
CA GLY A 30 18.89 4.67 8.03
C GLY A 30 17.50 4.07 8.06
N LYS A 31 17.42 2.85 8.59
CA LYS A 31 16.15 2.14 8.80
C LYS A 31 16.06 1.61 10.22
N GLY A 32 14.85 1.57 10.75
CA GLY A 32 14.54 1.00 12.05
C GLY A 32 13.12 0.46 12.11
N SER A 33 12.81 -0.21 13.19
CA SER A 33 11.44 -0.61 13.49
C SER A 33 11.25 -0.80 14.98
N VAL A 34 10.02 -0.59 15.45
CA VAL A 34 9.57 -0.93 16.80
C VAL A 34 8.30 -1.78 16.71
N PRO A 35 8.01 -2.67 17.67
CA PRO A 35 6.70 -3.30 17.75
C PRO A 35 5.62 -2.24 17.80
N THR A 36 4.48 -2.44 17.11
CA THR A 36 3.38 -1.46 17.12
C THR A 36 2.79 -1.34 18.52
N PRO A 37 2.96 -0.19 19.21
CA PRO A 37 2.34 0.04 20.49
C PRO A 37 0.89 0.52 20.28
N PRO A 38 0.04 0.48 21.31
CA PRO A 38 -1.20 1.25 21.30
C PRO A 38 -0.87 2.75 21.15
N LEU A 39 -1.30 3.37 20.06
CA LEU A 39 -0.99 4.78 19.75
C LEU A 39 -2.04 5.75 20.32
N ILE A 40 -2.50 5.49 21.54
CA ILE A 40 -3.61 6.22 22.20
C ILE A 40 -3.16 7.04 23.43
N ASP A 41 -1.97 6.79 23.93
CA ASP A 41 -1.45 7.39 25.16
C ASP A 41 0.06 7.69 25.10
N SER A 42 0.59 8.29 26.18
CA SER A 42 1.98 8.70 26.26
C SER A 42 2.97 7.54 26.17
N ALA A 43 2.61 6.35 26.64
CA ALA A 43 3.51 5.19 26.59
C ALA A 43 3.72 4.73 25.14
N GLY A 44 2.65 4.66 24.34
CA GLY A 44 2.72 4.35 22.92
C GLY A 44 3.49 5.42 22.13
N TYR A 45 3.27 6.70 22.44
CA TYR A 45 4.01 7.80 21.78
C TYR A 45 5.50 7.74 22.10
N THR A 46 5.85 7.45 23.37
CA THR A 46 7.25 7.32 23.79
C THR A 46 7.94 6.18 23.04
N ALA A 47 7.30 5.03 22.88
CA ALA A 47 7.89 3.93 22.12
C ALA A 47 8.25 4.31 20.68
N VAL A 48 7.43 5.15 20.03
CA VAL A 48 7.73 5.65 18.67
C VAL A 48 8.85 6.68 18.70
N THR A 49 8.84 7.65 19.62
CA THR A 49 9.88 8.68 19.73
C THR A 49 11.23 8.12 20.16
N ASP A 50 11.27 7.07 20.99
CA ASP A 50 12.49 6.34 21.31
C ASP A 50 13.06 5.61 20.09
N GLY A 51 12.18 5.03 19.25
CA GLY A 51 12.56 4.46 17.96
C GLY A 51 13.19 5.50 17.02
N ILE A 52 12.63 6.71 16.96
CA ILE A 52 13.20 7.84 16.19
C ILE A 52 14.55 8.24 16.77
N THR A 53 14.68 8.34 18.09
CA THR A 53 15.97 8.64 18.74
C THR A 53 17.04 7.62 18.37
N ALA A 54 16.71 6.34 18.41
CA ALA A 54 17.61 5.26 18.02
C ALA A 54 18.01 5.35 16.53
N LEU A 55 17.05 5.64 15.65
CA LEU A 55 17.27 5.81 14.21
C LEU A 55 18.23 6.98 13.93
N LEU A 56 17.99 8.15 14.52
CA LEU A 56 18.84 9.33 14.39
C LEU A 56 20.25 9.09 14.96
N GLY A 57 20.34 8.47 16.14
CA GLY A 57 21.61 8.13 16.77
C GLY A 57 22.45 7.16 15.92
N ALA A 58 21.83 6.17 15.29
CA ALA A 58 22.51 5.24 14.38
C ALA A 58 23.07 5.93 13.14
N ALA A 59 22.41 6.99 12.64
CA ALA A 59 22.83 7.79 11.51
C ALA A 59 23.78 8.96 11.93
N SER A 60 24.05 9.15 13.21
CA SER A 60 24.79 10.30 13.78
C SER A 60 24.15 11.65 13.46
N GLU A 61 22.82 11.69 13.39
CA GLU A 61 22.01 12.87 13.09
C GLU A 61 21.20 13.32 14.32
N GLN A 62 20.61 14.51 14.28
CA GLN A 62 19.92 15.12 15.40
C GLN A 62 18.47 15.51 15.07
N ALA A 63 17.62 15.54 16.10
CA ALA A 63 16.19 15.84 15.97
C ALA A 63 15.92 17.26 15.39
N GLU A 64 16.80 18.21 15.64
CA GLU A 64 16.72 19.60 15.15
C GLU A 64 16.90 19.71 13.64
N GLN A 65 17.49 18.69 13.00
CA GLN A 65 17.69 18.62 11.55
C GLN A 65 16.45 18.07 10.82
N VAL A 66 15.55 17.42 11.54
CA VAL A 66 14.30 16.85 10.98
C VAL A 66 13.36 17.99 10.62
N ARG A 67 12.94 18.04 9.36
CA ARG A 67 12.00 19.04 8.81
C ARG A 67 10.61 18.48 8.56
N GLY A 68 10.48 17.16 8.47
CA GLY A 68 9.20 16.52 8.28
C GLY A 68 9.16 15.10 8.81
N ILE A 69 8.01 14.72 9.35
CA ILE A 69 7.68 13.35 9.77
C ILE A 69 6.36 12.97 9.13
N GLY A 70 6.37 11.99 8.25
CA GLY A 70 5.17 11.42 7.66
C GLY A 70 4.82 10.09 8.29
N LEU A 71 3.52 9.83 8.41
CA LEU A 71 2.98 8.58 8.95
C LEU A 71 2.03 7.96 7.93
N ALA A 72 2.41 6.80 7.41
CA ALA A 72 1.51 5.92 6.68
C ALA A 72 0.70 5.09 7.67
N ILE A 73 -0.63 5.15 7.61
CA ILE A 73 -1.54 4.49 8.55
C ILE A 73 -2.63 3.71 7.81
N PRO A 74 -3.07 2.54 8.31
CA PRO A 74 -4.07 1.70 7.64
C PRO A 74 -5.51 2.20 7.90
N CYS A 75 -5.78 3.45 7.57
CA CYS A 75 -7.12 4.03 7.61
C CYS A 75 -7.25 5.21 6.62
N PRO A 76 -8.47 5.58 6.23
CA PRO A 76 -8.72 6.73 5.36
C PRO A 76 -8.22 8.04 6.00
N VAL A 77 -7.44 8.81 5.23
CA VAL A 77 -6.96 10.13 5.63
C VAL A 77 -7.48 11.15 4.61
N PRO A 78 -8.49 11.99 4.97
CA PRO A 78 -8.98 13.05 4.10
C PRO A 78 -7.94 14.16 3.92
N ALA A 79 -8.13 14.99 2.89
CA ALA A 79 -7.24 16.11 2.60
C ALA A 79 -7.11 17.14 3.75
N ASP A 80 -8.10 17.20 4.66
CA ASP A 80 -8.02 18.03 5.88
C ASP A 80 -7.16 17.38 7.01
N GLY A 81 -6.64 16.17 6.80
CA GLY A 81 -5.81 15.43 7.76
C GLY A 81 -6.55 14.91 8.99
N VAL A 82 -7.87 15.10 9.08
CA VAL A 82 -8.66 14.69 10.26
C VAL A 82 -9.12 13.24 10.11
N ILE A 83 -8.49 12.33 10.85
CA ILE A 83 -8.81 10.90 10.85
C ILE A 83 -10.14 10.68 11.59
N ARG A 84 -11.18 10.30 10.83
CA ARG A 84 -12.54 10.10 11.35
C ARG A 84 -12.91 8.64 11.56
N MET A 85 -12.22 7.73 10.86
CA MET A 85 -12.47 6.30 10.91
C MET A 85 -11.17 5.56 11.21
N GLN A 86 -11.23 4.62 12.14
CA GLN A 86 -10.10 3.76 12.53
C GLN A 86 -10.55 2.31 12.35
N ALA A 87 -10.02 1.62 11.33
CA ALA A 87 -10.45 0.26 11.04
C ALA A 87 -9.59 -0.79 11.79
N ASN A 88 -8.27 -0.71 11.68
CA ASN A 88 -7.36 -1.77 12.08
C ASN A 88 -6.38 -1.40 13.19
N ILE A 89 -6.31 -0.13 13.55
CA ILE A 89 -5.43 0.38 14.62
C ILE A 89 -6.19 1.36 15.53
N GLN A 90 -5.78 1.40 16.79
CA GLN A 90 -6.23 2.43 17.72
C GLN A 90 -5.19 3.55 17.75
N ILE A 91 -5.57 4.74 17.30
CA ILE A 91 -4.69 5.90 17.24
C ILE A 91 -5.39 7.17 17.74
N ASN A 92 -4.75 7.87 18.64
CA ASN A 92 -5.06 9.27 18.93
C ASN A 92 -4.10 10.16 18.12
N ALA A 93 -4.46 10.45 16.89
CA ALA A 93 -3.61 11.19 15.97
C ALA A 93 -3.18 12.57 16.49
N PRO A 94 -4.05 13.41 17.08
CA PRO A 94 -3.62 14.69 17.66
C PRO A 94 -2.58 14.52 18.78
N GLY A 95 -2.75 13.49 19.65
CA GLY A 95 -1.83 13.21 20.74
C GLY A 95 -0.46 12.73 20.24
N LEU A 96 -0.45 11.84 19.25
CA LEU A 96 0.77 11.36 18.62
C LEU A 96 1.49 12.50 17.87
N GLN A 97 0.77 13.29 17.09
CA GLN A 97 1.31 14.47 16.40
C GLN A 97 2.03 15.40 17.39
N ALA A 98 1.35 15.81 18.46
CA ALA A 98 1.93 16.68 19.47
C ALA A 98 3.16 16.06 20.17
N ALA A 99 3.25 14.74 20.29
CA ALA A 99 4.44 14.06 20.82
C ALA A 99 5.61 14.11 19.86
N LEU A 100 5.37 13.88 18.56
CA LEU A 100 6.37 13.94 17.49
C LEU A 100 6.91 15.37 17.29
N GLU A 101 6.04 16.39 17.29
CA GLU A 101 6.42 17.80 17.19
C GLU A 101 7.26 18.28 18.40
N ARG A 102 6.97 17.77 19.60
CA ARG A 102 7.84 18.03 20.77
C ARG A 102 9.19 17.35 20.66
N HIS A 103 9.25 16.16 20.06
CA HIS A 103 10.47 15.40 19.92
C HIS A 103 11.37 15.95 18.80
N CYS A 104 10.79 16.37 17.68
CA CYS A 104 11.45 17.01 16.54
C CYS A 104 10.83 18.40 16.31
N PRO A 105 11.30 19.44 17.00
CA PRO A 105 10.60 20.73 17.11
C PRO A 105 10.54 21.52 15.79
N ASN A 106 11.31 21.14 14.79
CA ASN A 106 11.35 21.77 13.48
C ASN A 106 10.61 20.95 12.41
N ALA A 107 9.98 19.85 12.79
CA ALA A 107 9.33 18.94 11.85
C ALA A 107 7.84 19.26 11.67
N ALA A 108 7.39 19.38 10.42
CA ALA A 108 5.99 19.28 10.07
C ALA A 108 5.55 17.80 10.14
N VAL A 109 4.44 17.49 10.82
CA VAL A 109 3.91 16.13 10.92
C VAL A 109 2.72 15.96 10.01
N ARG A 110 2.71 14.90 9.20
CA ARG A 110 1.62 14.58 8.26
C ARG A 110 1.23 13.11 8.34
N PHE A 111 -0.05 12.86 8.23
CA PHE A 111 -0.63 11.52 8.12
C PHE A 111 -1.07 11.28 6.69
N GLU A 112 -0.91 10.06 6.21
CA GLU A 112 -1.43 9.59 4.92
C GLU A 112 -1.92 8.15 5.06
N ASN A 113 -2.85 7.73 4.20
CA ASN A 113 -3.23 6.33 4.09
C ASN A 113 -2.03 5.49 3.60
N ASP A 114 -1.92 4.25 4.06
CA ASP A 114 -0.77 3.37 3.77
C ASP A 114 -0.59 3.05 2.28
N ALA A 115 -1.68 2.80 1.54
CA ALA A 115 -1.61 2.55 0.10
C ALA A 115 -1.28 3.84 -0.69
N ASN A 116 -1.84 4.98 -0.28
CA ASN A 116 -1.49 6.29 -0.83
C ASN A 116 -0.02 6.62 -0.57
N ALA A 117 0.46 6.39 0.65
CA ALA A 117 1.87 6.58 0.98
C ALA A 117 2.76 5.68 0.11
N ALA A 118 2.40 4.39 -0.04
CA ALA A 118 3.17 3.49 -0.92
C ALA A 118 3.21 3.99 -2.37
N ALA A 119 2.09 4.52 -2.90
CA ALA A 119 2.05 5.16 -4.21
C ALA A 119 3.03 6.34 -4.29
N MET A 120 3.02 7.22 -3.30
CA MET A 120 3.94 8.37 -3.24
C MET A 120 5.40 7.96 -3.10
N GLY A 121 5.68 6.83 -2.45
CA GLY A 121 7.02 6.24 -2.40
C GLY A 121 7.50 5.82 -3.79
N GLU A 122 6.66 5.08 -4.52
CA GLU A 122 6.97 4.68 -5.91
C GLU A 122 7.12 5.88 -6.86
N LEU A 123 6.38 6.97 -6.62
CA LEU A 123 6.56 8.23 -7.36
C LEU A 123 7.92 8.88 -7.06
N TRP A 124 8.32 8.92 -5.79
CA TRP A 124 9.56 9.59 -5.37
C TRP A 124 10.82 8.84 -5.79
N ALA A 125 10.86 7.53 -5.51
CA ALA A 125 12.08 6.74 -5.60
C ALA A 125 11.92 5.38 -6.32
N GLY A 126 10.71 5.01 -6.74
CA GLY A 126 10.41 3.70 -7.29
C GLY A 126 10.03 3.70 -8.77
N THR A 127 9.23 2.71 -9.15
CA THR A 127 8.80 2.44 -10.54
C THR A 127 7.99 3.58 -11.14
N ALA A 128 7.21 4.32 -10.34
CA ALA A 128 6.41 5.44 -10.82
C ALA A 128 7.22 6.75 -11.01
N LYS A 129 8.52 6.74 -10.75
CA LYS A 129 9.36 7.93 -10.89
C LYS A 129 9.37 8.45 -12.34
N GLY A 130 8.94 9.70 -12.51
CA GLY A 130 8.86 10.37 -13.82
C GLY A 130 7.46 10.36 -14.45
N PHE A 131 6.53 9.54 -13.97
CA PHE A 131 5.12 9.63 -14.34
C PHE A 131 4.41 10.72 -13.53
N LYS A 132 3.35 11.28 -14.09
CA LYS A 132 2.53 12.30 -13.41
C LYS A 132 1.21 11.73 -12.91
N SER A 133 0.64 10.80 -13.67
CA SER A 133 -0.66 10.20 -13.34
C SER A 133 -0.55 8.70 -13.42
N PHE A 134 -0.76 8.01 -12.31
CA PHE A 134 -0.70 6.56 -12.25
C PHE A 134 -1.61 6.01 -11.15
N VAL A 135 -1.85 4.71 -11.20
CA VAL A 135 -2.58 4.02 -10.16
C VAL A 135 -1.69 2.93 -9.56
N PHE A 136 -1.43 3.04 -8.27
CA PHE A 136 -0.76 2.00 -7.50
C PHE A 136 -1.80 1.02 -6.97
N VAL A 137 -1.51 -0.28 -7.07
CA VAL A 137 -2.35 -1.36 -6.57
C VAL A 137 -1.51 -2.26 -5.68
N THR A 138 -1.82 -2.33 -4.42
CA THR A 138 -1.17 -3.27 -3.50
C THR A 138 -2.01 -4.52 -3.31
N ILE A 139 -1.41 -5.69 -3.58
CA ILE A 139 -2.02 -7.00 -3.46
C ILE A 139 -1.35 -7.75 -2.30
N GLY A 140 -2.01 -7.71 -1.15
CA GLY A 140 -1.60 -8.38 0.08
C GLY A 140 -2.74 -9.22 0.64
N THR A 141 -2.90 -9.26 1.96
CA THR A 141 -4.07 -9.89 2.62
C THR A 141 -5.39 -9.34 2.08
N GLY A 142 -5.42 -8.04 1.75
CA GLY A 142 -6.48 -7.36 1.02
C GLY A 142 -5.97 -6.77 -0.31
N VAL A 143 -6.78 -5.91 -0.92
CA VAL A 143 -6.41 -5.08 -2.09
C VAL A 143 -6.57 -3.62 -1.72
N GLY A 144 -5.46 -2.88 -1.70
CA GLY A 144 -5.46 -1.44 -1.55
C GLY A 144 -5.09 -0.73 -2.85
N GLY A 145 -5.27 0.59 -2.89
CA GLY A 145 -4.85 1.39 -4.03
C GLY A 145 -4.53 2.82 -3.67
N GLY A 146 -3.67 3.43 -4.48
CA GLY A 146 -3.38 4.85 -4.45
C GLY A 146 -3.52 5.43 -5.84
N VAL A 147 -4.36 6.43 -6.00
CA VAL A 147 -4.57 7.13 -7.28
C VAL A 147 -3.79 8.43 -7.23
N VAL A 148 -2.90 8.62 -8.18
CA VAL A 148 -2.09 9.84 -8.32
C VAL A 148 -2.44 10.50 -9.66
N VAL A 149 -2.78 11.78 -9.62
CA VAL A 149 -3.09 12.60 -10.79
C VAL A 149 -2.27 13.88 -10.72
N ASP A 150 -1.54 14.19 -11.79
CA ASP A 150 -0.64 15.35 -11.85
C ASP A 150 0.34 15.44 -10.67
N GLY A 151 0.84 14.30 -10.20
CA GLY A 151 1.79 14.20 -9.08
C GLY A 151 1.16 14.30 -7.68
N HIS A 152 -0.17 14.35 -7.58
CA HIS A 152 -0.89 14.49 -6.31
C HIS A 152 -1.80 13.30 -6.05
N VAL A 153 -1.81 12.84 -4.80
CA VAL A 153 -2.75 11.80 -4.35
C VAL A 153 -4.18 12.29 -4.42
N VAL A 154 -5.07 11.47 -4.94
CA VAL A 154 -6.52 11.69 -4.92
C VAL A 154 -7.09 11.09 -3.63
N SER A 155 -7.03 11.84 -2.52
CA SER A 155 -7.58 11.40 -1.23
C SER A 155 -9.11 11.35 -1.23
N GLY A 156 -9.75 12.17 -2.06
CA GLY A 156 -11.22 12.28 -2.10
C GLY A 156 -11.82 13.07 -0.92
N GLY A 157 -13.14 13.21 -0.91
CA GLY A 157 -13.85 14.05 0.07
C GLY A 157 -13.83 13.54 1.51
N VAL A 158 -13.64 12.23 1.70
CA VAL A 158 -13.64 11.56 3.03
C VAL A 158 -12.43 10.67 3.24
N GLY A 159 -11.43 10.75 2.37
CA GLY A 159 -10.25 9.91 2.42
C GLY A 159 -10.41 8.54 1.74
N ALA A 160 -11.47 8.32 0.98
CA ALA A 160 -11.76 7.04 0.32
C ALA A 160 -11.32 7.00 -1.16
N GLY A 161 -10.56 8.01 -1.63
CA GLY A 161 -9.94 7.96 -2.95
C GLY A 161 -8.94 6.81 -3.01
N GLY A 162 -9.01 6.00 -4.05
CA GLY A 162 -8.12 4.84 -4.17
C GLY A 162 -8.58 3.56 -3.49
N GLU A 163 -9.74 3.51 -2.83
CA GLU A 163 -10.32 2.30 -2.24
C GLU A 163 -10.80 1.28 -3.31
N ILE A 164 -9.90 0.96 -4.26
CA ILE A 164 -10.19 0.14 -5.45
C ILE A 164 -10.52 -1.31 -5.10
N GLY A 165 -10.02 -1.82 -3.97
CA GLY A 165 -10.35 -3.15 -3.47
C GLY A 165 -11.84 -3.35 -3.21
N HIS A 166 -12.58 -2.25 -3.01
CA HIS A 166 -14.02 -2.26 -2.76
C HIS A 166 -14.88 -2.01 -4.01
N LEU A 167 -14.29 -2.00 -5.21
CA LEU A 167 -15.06 -2.04 -6.45
C LEU A 167 -15.91 -3.30 -6.51
N CYS A 168 -17.22 -3.15 -6.69
CA CYS A 168 -18.14 -4.29 -6.80
C CYS A 168 -17.97 -4.96 -8.17
N MET A 169 -17.28 -6.08 -8.19
CA MET A 169 -16.97 -6.86 -9.39
C MET A 169 -18.00 -7.96 -9.67
N ASN A 170 -18.70 -8.42 -8.63
CA ASN A 170 -19.72 -9.45 -8.73
C ASN A 170 -20.90 -9.14 -7.80
N PRO A 171 -21.97 -8.51 -8.31
CA PRO A 171 -23.12 -8.12 -7.48
C PRO A 171 -23.94 -9.30 -6.94
N THR A 172 -23.71 -10.53 -7.44
CA THR A 172 -24.39 -11.75 -6.99
C THR A 172 -23.59 -12.57 -5.98
N GLU A 173 -22.40 -12.09 -5.57
CA GLU A 173 -21.58 -12.75 -4.55
C GLU A 173 -22.32 -12.76 -3.21
N GLU A 174 -22.32 -13.90 -2.53
CA GLU A 174 -22.96 -14.04 -1.22
C GLU A 174 -21.95 -13.87 -0.06
N ARG A 175 -20.66 -14.10 -0.31
CA ARG A 175 -19.60 -13.94 0.69
C ARG A 175 -19.47 -12.47 1.08
N SER A 176 -19.36 -12.21 2.39
CA SER A 176 -19.16 -10.86 2.90
C SER A 176 -17.69 -10.44 2.76
N CYS A 177 -17.46 -9.20 2.34
CA CYS A 177 -16.18 -8.51 2.48
C CYS A 177 -16.01 -7.97 3.92
N GLY A 178 -14.78 -7.76 4.37
CA GLY A 178 -14.49 -7.18 5.68
C GLY A 178 -15.14 -5.81 5.95
N CYS A 179 -15.45 -5.05 4.90
CA CYS A 179 -16.17 -3.78 5.00
C CYS A 179 -17.70 -3.93 5.20
N GLY A 180 -18.23 -5.15 5.20
CA GLY A 180 -19.68 -5.44 5.29
C GLY A 180 -20.39 -5.49 3.93
N GLY A 181 -19.75 -5.11 2.83
CA GLY A 181 -20.27 -5.25 1.46
C GLY A 181 -20.04 -6.66 0.88
N LYS A 182 -20.37 -6.85 -0.38
CA LYS A 182 -20.23 -8.13 -1.10
C LYS A 182 -19.72 -7.91 -2.52
N GLY A 183 -19.08 -8.95 -3.08
CA GLY A 183 -18.65 -8.96 -4.48
C GLY A 183 -17.53 -7.99 -4.82
N HIS A 184 -16.75 -7.57 -3.84
CA HIS A 184 -15.68 -6.63 -4.01
C HIS A 184 -14.44 -7.26 -4.64
N LEU A 185 -13.65 -6.46 -5.36
CA LEU A 185 -12.41 -6.91 -6.00
C LEU A 185 -11.49 -7.67 -5.06
N GLU A 186 -11.35 -7.20 -3.83
CA GLU A 186 -10.53 -7.82 -2.79
C GLU A 186 -10.85 -9.29 -2.56
N GLN A 187 -12.13 -9.69 -2.67
CA GLN A 187 -12.58 -11.07 -2.47
C GLN A 187 -12.07 -12.04 -3.55
N TYR A 188 -11.55 -11.53 -4.66
CA TYR A 188 -11.03 -12.32 -5.78
C TYR A 188 -9.55 -12.11 -6.02
N ALA A 189 -9.05 -10.88 -5.88
CA ALA A 189 -7.71 -10.49 -6.28
C ALA A 189 -6.70 -10.39 -5.12
N SER A 190 -7.14 -10.41 -3.86
CA SER A 190 -6.22 -10.46 -2.71
C SER A 190 -5.61 -11.84 -2.52
N ALA A 191 -4.54 -11.92 -1.71
CA ALA A 191 -3.96 -13.21 -1.29
C ALA A 191 -5.02 -14.13 -0.65
N THR A 192 -5.91 -13.58 0.17
CA THR A 192 -7.05 -14.30 0.76
C THR A 192 -8.05 -14.76 -0.31
N GLY A 193 -8.31 -13.90 -1.29
CA GLY A 193 -9.20 -14.21 -2.43
C GLY A 193 -8.66 -15.34 -3.30
N ILE A 194 -7.36 -15.31 -3.60
CA ILE A 194 -6.65 -16.36 -4.35
C ILE A 194 -6.77 -17.72 -3.64
N VAL A 195 -6.46 -17.77 -2.33
CA VAL A 195 -6.57 -19.00 -1.53
C VAL A 195 -8.00 -19.52 -1.50
N THR A 196 -8.99 -18.64 -1.37
CA THR A 196 -10.40 -19.00 -1.36
C THR A 196 -10.82 -19.58 -2.72
N SER A 197 -10.41 -18.94 -3.82
CA SER A 197 -10.68 -19.41 -5.18
C SER A 197 -10.00 -20.74 -5.48
N TYR A 198 -8.79 -20.95 -4.98
CA TYR A 198 -8.06 -22.21 -5.10
C TYR A 198 -8.81 -23.37 -4.40
N LYS A 199 -9.23 -23.17 -3.14
CA LYS A 199 -10.00 -24.18 -2.42
C LYS A 199 -11.30 -24.55 -3.14
N ALA A 200 -12.01 -23.54 -3.67
CA ALA A 200 -13.21 -23.77 -4.45
C ALA A 200 -12.93 -24.53 -5.76
N ALA A 201 -11.82 -24.27 -6.42
CA ALA A 201 -11.41 -25.00 -7.63
C ALA A 201 -11.02 -26.45 -7.31
N CYS A 202 -10.34 -26.71 -6.20
CA CYS A 202 -10.05 -28.07 -5.73
C CYS A 202 -11.33 -28.84 -5.43
N GLU A 203 -12.28 -28.26 -4.72
CA GLU A 203 -13.57 -28.87 -4.43
C GLU A 203 -14.34 -29.21 -5.72
N ALA A 204 -14.34 -28.29 -6.69
CA ALA A 204 -15.02 -28.49 -7.97
C ALA A 204 -14.39 -29.59 -8.84
N SER A 205 -13.10 -29.86 -8.69
CA SER A 205 -12.35 -30.90 -9.41
C SER A 205 -12.13 -32.19 -8.61
N ASP A 206 -12.70 -32.29 -7.41
CA ASP A 206 -12.51 -33.42 -6.48
C ASP A 206 -11.02 -33.71 -6.18
N THR A 207 -10.24 -32.65 -5.98
CA THR A 207 -8.82 -32.70 -5.64
C THR A 207 -8.57 -32.10 -4.25
N GLU A 208 -7.55 -32.62 -3.54
CA GLU A 208 -7.16 -32.04 -2.26
C GLU A 208 -6.25 -30.83 -2.46
N PRO A 209 -6.51 -29.72 -1.76
CA PRO A 209 -5.61 -28.55 -1.80
C PRO A 209 -4.26 -28.86 -1.17
N VAL A 210 -3.20 -28.21 -1.63
CA VAL A 210 -1.88 -28.26 -0.95
C VAL A 210 -2.02 -27.73 0.48
N GLU A 211 -1.05 -28.11 1.34
CA GLU A 211 -0.97 -27.57 2.70
C GLU A 211 -0.76 -26.05 2.64
N LEU A 212 -1.56 -25.32 3.39
CA LEU A 212 -1.56 -23.87 3.45
C LEU A 212 -1.22 -23.39 4.86
N GLU A 213 -0.28 -22.46 5.00
CA GLU A 213 0.09 -21.88 6.30
C GLU A 213 -1.01 -20.97 6.90
N GLY A 214 -2.00 -20.55 6.10
CA GLY A 214 -3.10 -19.72 6.56
C GLY A 214 -4.04 -19.24 5.45
N PRO A 215 -5.02 -18.40 5.80
CA PRO A 215 -6.07 -17.98 4.87
C PRO A 215 -5.58 -17.03 3.77
N SER A 216 -4.39 -16.47 3.87
CA SER A 216 -3.79 -15.56 2.89
C SER A 216 -2.46 -16.09 2.32
N ASP A 217 -2.23 -17.41 2.42
CA ASP A 217 -1.04 -18.05 1.87
C ASP A 217 -1.15 -18.28 0.35
N SER A 218 -1.23 -17.18 -0.40
CA SER A 218 -1.22 -17.23 -1.86
C SER A 218 0.11 -17.75 -2.42
N ARG A 219 1.20 -17.63 -1.67
CA ARG A 219 2.51 -18.13 -2.09
C ARG A 219 2.47 -19.63 -2.36
N SER A 220 1.91 -20.43 -1.44
CA SER A 220 1.76 -21.88 -1.64
C SER A 220 0.88 -22.19 -2.85
N VAL A 221 -0.13 -21.38 -3.15
CA VAL A 221 -0.95 -21.54 -4.37
C VAL A 221 -0.12 -21.27 -5.64
N PHE A 222 0.72 -20.23 -5.65
CA PHE A 222 1.60 -19.95 -6.79
C PHE A 222 2.65 -21.06 -6.98
N GLU A 223 3.18 -21.61 -5.90
CA GLU A 223 4.11 -22.76 -5.99
C GLU A 223 3.41 -24.02 -6.48
N ALA A 224 2.16 -24.29 -6.07
CA ALA A 224 1.35 -25.38 -6.61
C ALA A 224 1.15 -25.24 -8.13
N ALA A 225 0.83 -24.04 -8.59
CA ALA A 225 0.68 -23.73 -10.01
C ALA A 225 1.96 -24.01 -10.81
N LYS A 226 3.15 -23.61 -10.29
CA LYS A 226 4.45 -23.93 -10.88
C LYS A 226 4.66 -25.43 -11.01
N ASN A 227 4.14 -26.22 -10.07
CA ASN A 227 4.24 -27.66 -10.07
C ASN A 227 3.14 -28.36 -10.88
N GLY A 228 2.32 -27.60 -11.63
CA GLY A 228 1.33 -28.13 -12.55
C GLY A 228 -0.06 -28.37 -11.97
N ASP A 229 -0.38 -27.76 -10.81
CA ASP A 229 -1.72 -27.83 -10.22
C ASP A 229 -2.71 -26.98 -11.03
N GLU A 230 -3.65 -27.62 -11.69
CA GLU A 230 -4.69 -27.01 -12.54
C GLU A 230 -5.68 -26.16 -11.72
N ALA A 231 -6.00 -26.55 -10.50
CA ALA A 231 -6.88 -25.79 -9.61
C ALA A 231 -6.21 -24.48 -9.19
N ALA A 232 -4.89 -24.51 -8.95
CA ALA A 232 -4.11 -23.31 -8.65
C ALA A 232 -4.08 -22.35 -9.85
N TRP A 233 -3.89 -22.86 -11.07
CA TRP A 233 -3.99 -22.03 -12.28
C TRP A 233 -5.38 -21.44 -12.46
N THR A 234 -6.45 -22.19 -12.16
CA THR A 234 -7.84 -21.67 -12.19
C THR A 234 -8.02 -20.48 -11.25
N ALA A 235 -7.46 -20.56 -10.05
CA ALA A 235 -7.51 -19.46 -9.08
C ALA A 235 -6.73 -18.23 -9.55
N ILE A 236 -5.53 -18.42 -10.12
CA ILE A 236 -4.70 -17.35 -10.66
C ILE A 236 -5.39 -16.68 -11.86
N ASP A 237 -5.97 -17.45 -12.76
CA ASP A 237 -6.73 -16.93 -13.90
C ASP A 237 -7.95 -16.12 -13.45
N SER A 238 -8.65 -16.58 -12.42
CA SER A 238 -9.76 -15.83 -11.80
C SER A 238 -9.28 -14.49 -11.23
N MET A 239 -8.18 -14.49 -10.47
CA MET A 239 -7.55 -13.26 -9.97
C MET A 239 -7.24 -12.29 -11.12
N CYS A 240 -6.58 -12.76 -12.17
CA CYS A 240 -6.21 -11.95 -13.32
C CYS A 240 -7.44 -11.40 -14.07
N ASP A 241 -8.51 -12.18 -14.17
CA ASP A 241 -9.74 -11.72 -14.85
C ASP A 241 -10.42 -10.60 -14.07
N TYR A 242 -10.63 -10.77 -12.76
CA TYR A 242 -11.24 -9.74 -11.93
C TYR A 242 -10.36 -8.48 -11.82
N LEU A 243 -9.06 -8.63 -11.64
CA LEU A 243 -8.14 -7.51 -11.57
C LEU A 243 -8.05 -6.77 -12.91
N GLY A 244 -7.91 -7.49 -14.02
CA GLY A 244 -7.86 -6.87 -15.36
C GLY A 244 -9.14 -6.08 -15.68
N ARG A 245 -10.31 -6.60 -15.30
CA ARG A 245 -11.58 -5.87 -15.43
C ARG A 245 -11.60 -4.61 -14.55
N ALA A 246 -11.14 -4.70 -13.32
CA ALA A 246 -11.07 -3.54 -12.42
C ALA A 246 -10.14 -2.46 -12.97
N LEU A 247 -8.93 -2.83 -13.42
CA LEU A 247 -7.98 -1.89 -14.04
C LEU A 247 -8.58 -1.23 -15.29
N SER A 248 -9.34 -1.98 -16.10
CA SER A 248 -10.00 -1.41 -17.29
C SER A 248 -11.10 -0.40 -16.94
N MET A 249 -11.82 -0.59 -15.83
CA MET A 249 -12.78 0.40 -15.32
C MET A 249 -12.07 1.64 -14.80
N ILE A 250 -10.97 1.46 -14.08
CA ILE A 250 -10.16 2.54 -13.53
C ILE A 250 -9.55 3.37 -14.66
N SER A 251 -9.07 2.76 -15.74
CA SER A 251 -8.54 3.51 -16.89
C SER A 251 -9.58 4.42 -17.54
N CYS A 252 -10.86 4.03 -17.55
CA CYS A 252 -11.93 4.90 -18.05
C CYS A 252 -12.21 6.12 -17.15
N VAL A 253 -11.75 6.12 -15.91
CA VAL A 253 -12.01 7.19 -14.92
C VAL A 253 -10.78 8.06 -14.69
N VAL A 254 -9.61 7.44 -14.65
CA VAL A 254 -8.34 8.09 -14.25
C VAL A 254 -7.46 8.36 -15.47
N ASP A 255 -7.51 7.50 -16.51
CA ASP A 255 -6.61 7.50 -17.67
C ASP A 255 -5.13 7.55 -17.26
N PRO A 256 -4.64 6.57 -16.48
CA PRO A 256 -3.29 6.59 -15.94
C PRO A 256 -2.23 6.32 -17.02
N GLU A 257 -1.05 6.91 -16.86
CA GLU A 257 0.12 6.62 -17.71
C GLU A 257 0.67 5.20 -17.48
N VAL A 258 0.49 4.66 -16.26
CA VAL A 258 0.92 3.32 -15.83
C VAL A 258 0.10 2.82 -14.65
N PHE A 259 -0.09 1.50 -14.55
CA PHE A 259 -0.49 0.83 -13.33
C PHE A 259 0.76 0.24 -12.66
N VAL A 260 0.93 0.45 -11.35
CA VAL A 260 2.06 -0.07 -10.59
C VAL A 260 1.55 -1.07 -9.56
N LEU A 261 1.96 -2.34 -9.67
CA LEU A 261 1.52 -3.43 -8.79
C LEU A 261 2.54 -3.69 -7.68
N GLY A 262 2.10 -3.57 -6.44
CA GLY A 262 2.89 -3.87 -5.25
C GLY A 262 2.22 -4.89 -4.34
N GLY A 263 2.73 -5.00 -3.11
CA GLY A 263 2.27 -5.95 -2.10
C GLY A 263 2.92 -7.33 -2.23
N GLY A 264 2.66 -8.21 -1.26
CA GLY A 264 3.33 -9.51 -1.17
C GLY A 264 3.09 -10.44 -2.36
N THR A 265 1.92 -10.37 -2.97
CA THR A 265 1.55 -11.19 -4.14
C THR A 265 2.35 -10.80 -5.39
N SER A 266 2.80 -9.56 -5.51
CA SER A 266 3.61 -9.09 -6.66
C SER A 266 4.97 -9.81 -6.77
N ASN A 267 5.46 -10.43 -5.70
CA ASN A 267 6.66 -11.26 -5.72
C ASN A 267 6.54 -12.51 -6.62
N SER A 268 5.31 -12.91 -6.99
CA SER A 268 5.02 -14.02 -7.90
C SER A 268 4.57 -13.53 -9.28
N SER A 269 4.86 -12.27 -9.62
CA SER A 269 4.38 -11.62 -10.86
C SER A 269 4.82 -12.33 -12.13
N ASP A 270 5.96 -13.00 -12.12
CA ASP A 270 6.46 -13.85 -13.21
C ASP A 270 5.45 -14.91 -13.69
N LEU A 271 4.51 -15.31 -12.81
CA LEU A 271 3.50 -16.31 -13.13
C LEU A 271 2.20 -15.72 -13.67
N PHE A 272 1.91 -14.47 -13.38
CA PHE A 272 0.59 -13.92 -13.68
C PHE A 272 0.59 -12.63 -14.52
N ILE A 273 1.70 -11.94 -14.67
CA ILE A 273 1.71 -10.61 -15.31
C ILE A 273 1.20 -10.66 -16.75
N ASP A 274 1.65 -11.64 -17.53
CA ASP A 274 1.19 -11.78 -18.93
C ASP A 274 -0.31 -12.09 -19.02
N ARG A 275 -0.83 -12.90 -18.08
CA ARG A 275 -2.26 -13.23 -17.98
C ARG A 275 -3.09 -12.02 -17.58
N LEU A 276 -2.58 -11.23 -16.66
CA LEU A 276 -3.20 -9.98 -16.23
C LEU A 276 -3.23 -8.95 -17.37
N CYS A 277 -2.12 -8.75 -18.07
CA CYS A 277 -2.06 -7.87 -19.23
C CYS A 277 -3.04 -8.31 -20.32
N ALA A 278 -3.14 -9.61 -20.60
CA ALA A 278 -4.09 -10.15 -21.55
C ALA A 278 -5.55 -9.93 -21.11
N SER A 279 -5.84 -10.10 -19.81
CA SER A 279 -7.16 -9.82 -19.25
C SER A 279 -7.50 -8.34 -19.32
N TYR A 280 -6.59 -7.46 -18.88
CA TYR A 280 -6.75 -6.01 -18.98
C TYR A 280 -7.07 -5.58 -20.41
N LYS A 281 -6.26 -6.01 -21.38
CA LYS A 281 -6.44 -5.69 -22.81
C LYS A 281 -7.77 -6.14 -23.38
N ARG A 282 -8.33 -7.24 -22.87
CA ARG A 282 -9.64 -7.77 -23.27
C ARG A 282 -10.79 -6.85 -22.87
N TYR A 283 -10.68 -6.18 -21.72
CA TYR A 283 -11.74 -5.34 -21.16
C TYR A 283 -11.55 -3.85 -21.41
N ALA A 284 -10.31 -3.40 -21.61
CA ALA A 284 -9.99 -2.00 -21.81
C ALA A 284 -10.56 -1.46 -23.14
N ILE A 285 -11.01 -0.23 -23.12
CA ILE A 285 -11.33 0.48 -24.37
C ILE A 285 -10.05 0.67 -25.18
N SER A 286 -10.16 0.72 -26.50
CA SER A 286 -9.01 0.67 -27.40
C SER A 286 -7.95 1.75 -27.14
N VAL A 287 -8.35 2.93 -26.70
CA VAL A 287 -7.43 4.05 -26.40
C VAL A 287 -6.56 3.78 -25.16
N CYS A 288 -7.05 2.99 -24.21
CA CYS A 288 -6.33 2.64 -22.96
C CYS A 288 -5.74 1.21 -22.99
N SER A 289 -5.94 0.44 -24.06
CA SER A 289 -5.62 -0.99 -24.10
C SER A 289 -4.13 -1.32 -23.95
N ASP A 290 -3.26 -0.35 -24.19
CA ASP A 290 -1.81 -0.50 -24.13
C ASP A 290 -1.19 0.23 -22.92
N THR A 291 -2.01 0.70 -21.95
CA THR A 291 -1.49 1.25 -20.68
C THR A 291 -0.64 0.19 -19.98
N PRO A 292 0.63 0.48 -19.68
CA PRO A 292 1.54 -0.50 -19.09
C PRO A 292 1.12 -0.88 -17.66
N ILE A 293 1.44 -2.12 -17.28
CA ILE A 293 1.28 -2.65 -15.93
C ILE A 293 2.68 -3.07 -15.47
N GLU A 294 3.24 -2.33 -14.52
CA GLU A 294 4.61 -2.50 -14.03
C GLU A 294 4.61 -2.99 -12.58
N ILE A 295 5.72 -3.61 -12.15
CA ILE A 295 5.87 -4.07 -10.78
C ILE A 295 6.59 -3.01 -9.95
N ALA A 296 6.07 -2.77 -8.75
CA ALA A 296 6.64 -1.86 -7.75
C ALA A 296 8.06 -2.28 -7.38
N SER A 297 8.96 -1.33 -7.26
CA SER A 297 10.39 -1.61 -7.00
C SER A 297 10.82 -1.44 -5.54
N LEU A 298 10.06 -0.68 -4.74
CA LEU A 298 10.40 -0.41 -3.33
C LEU A 298 9.97 -1.54 -2.38
N GLY A 299 9.09 -2.42 -2.84
CA GLY A 299 8.62 -3.56 -2.05
C GLY A 299 8.07 -3.15 -0.68
N ASN A 300 8.57 -3.77 0.38
CA ASN A 300 8.12 -3.49 1.76
C ASN A 300 8.57 -2.14 2.32
N ASP A 301 9.34 -1.37 1.58
CA ASP A 301 9.81 -0.05 2.01
C ASP A 301 8.97 1.09 1.41
N ALA A 302 8.08 0.81 0.47
CA ALA A 302 7.27 1.81 -0.21
C ALA A 302 6.53 2.75 0.78
N GLY A 303 5.98 2.21 1.87
CA GLY A 303 5.29 2.97 2.90
C GLY A 303 6.20 4.01 3.60
N ILE A 304 7.43 3.64 4.00
CA ILE A 304 8.36 4.58 4.65
C ILE A 304 8.87 5.65 3.68
N TYR A 305 9.14 5.29 2.42
CA TYR A 305 9.52 6.27 1.38
C TYR A 305 8.39 7.27 1.14
N GLY A 306 7.18 6.77 0.96
CA GLY A 306 6.04 7.64 0.68
C GLY A 306 5.65 8.52 1.85
N ALA A 307 5.65 8.00 3.06
CA ALA A 307 5.42 8.80 4.26
C ALA A 307 6.44 9.96 4.36
N ALA A 308 7.74 9.67 4.15
CA ALA A 308 8.78 10.70 4.14
C ALA A 308 8.56 11.73 3.02
N TYR A 309 8.15 11.29 1.83
CA TYR A 309 7.90 12.19 0.71
C TYR A 309 6.70 13.12 0.94
N VAL A 310 5.61 12.61 1.53
CA VAL A 310 4.46 13.45 1.93
C VAL A 310 4.89 14.53 2.93
N ALA A 311 5.76 14.19 3.87
CA ALA A 311 6.30 15.16 4.82
C ALA A 311 7.23 16.18 4.16
N LEU A 312 8.03 15.77 3.17
CA LEU A 312 8.89 16.67 2.38
C LEU A 312 8.03 17.68 1.61
N GLN A 313 7.01 17.21 0.88
CA GLN A 313 6.10 18.11 0.14
C GLN A 313 5.40 19.12 1.05
N ALA A 314 5.01 18.71 2.27
CA ALA A 314 4.41 19.62 3.23
C ALA A 314 5.38 20.68 3.71
N ALA A 315 6.65 20.33 3.99
CA ALA A 315 7.67 21.27 4.45
C ALA A 315 8.10 22.27 3.36
N GLU A 316 7.87 21.99 2.10
CA GLU A 316 8.14 22.92 0.98
C GLU A 316 7.02 23.95 0.77
N THR A 317 5.83 23.67 1.30
CA THR A 317 4.63 24.53 1.13
C THR A 317 4.38 25.47 2.32
N GLU A 318 5.05 25.27 3.45
CA GLU A 318 5.06 26.15 4.64
C GLU A 318 6.22 27.15 4.62
#